data_373511fed7bc63456086fd9fe4337f44
#
_entry.id   373511fed7bc63456086fd9fe4337f44
#
_cell.length_a   1.000
_cell.length_b   1.000
_cell.length_c   1.000
_cell.angle_alpha   90.00
_cell.angle_beta   90.00
_cell.angle_gamma   90.00
#
_symmetry.space_group_name_H-M   'P 1'
#
loop_
_entity.id
_entity.type
_entity.pdbx_description
1 polymer ?
#
loop_
_entity_poly.entity_id
_entity_poly.type
_entity_poly.pdbx_seq_one_letter_code
_entity_poly.pdbx_strand_id
1 'polypeptide(L)'
;MRVHINTLGCRLNQAESEQIAQQFRLAGHELVADAAEADLLVVNSCTVTRDAGRKSRRAARPMRGGQRVVVTGCHSEVRPQEFAAADLIVASAEKERLASLAAEQFGLEGSALGADFRPDARLALYPLVLDKTRAFVKIQDGCNLSCSFCLTTIARGAARSQPPGEIVCEVTLLAQQGCQEVVLTGVHAGSYGYDRGTDLGQLIERLLSETTIPRLRLSSLEPWNFKSDWLELWQRFEGRLCRHLHMSLQSGSDTVLRRMRRAYSSRQFAAKVAAARAAIPNLAVTTDIIVGFPGETEAEHAASVAFVEVVGFAGAHIFSFSPRPGTRAAAMRDQVDGATKRARHAEMSAVTLASAARFRESMVGQQLPVLWEQPRPDGVATGLTDTYLRVYAAPGTRERNTVTLAHFVSVHEDGLWAESPSG
;
A
#
# COMPACT_ATOMS: atom_id res chain seq x y z
N MET A 1 6.83 -18.86 -22.29
CA MET A 1 5.44 -18.32 -22.38
C MET A 1 5.44 -16.83 -22.09
N ARG A 2 4.49 -16.11 -22.66
CA ARG A 2 4.22 -14.70 -22.32
C ARG A 2 3.24 -14.65 -21.15
N VAL A 3 3.63 -13.97 -20.08
CA VAL A 3 2.87 -13.90 -18.83
C VAL A 3 2.46 -12.46 -18.55
N HIS A 4 1.17 -12.22 -18.28
CA HIS A 4 0.67 -10.96 -17.80
C HIS A 4 0.23 -11.08 -16.34
N ILE A 5 0.66 -10.12 -15.49
CA ILE A 5 0.31 -10.09 -14.08
C ILE A 5 -0.62 -8.92 -13.79
N ASN A 6 -1.86 -9.24 -13.45
CA ASN A 6 -2.86 -8.25 -13.06
C ASN A 6 -2.92 -8.12 -11.54
N THR A 7 -2.51 -6.97 -11.04
CA THR A 7 -2.47 -6.68 -9.60
C THR A 7 -3.66 -5.83 -9.19
N LEU A 8 -4.45 -6.33 -8.26
CA LEU A 8 -5.58 -5.62 -7.70
C LEU A 8 -5.40 -5.38 -6.20
N GLY A 9 -5.79 -4.21 -5.73
CA GLY A 9 -5.88 -3.90 -4.30
C GLY A 9 -4.73 -3.09 -3.73
N CYS A 10 -4.16 -3.56 -2.62
CA CYS A 10 -3.26 -2.79 -1.76
C CYS A 10 -1.77 -2.89 -2.17
N ARG A 11 -0.92 -2.10 -1.49
CA ARG A 11 0.54 -2.12 -1.69
C ARG A 11 1.17 -3.49 -1.42
N LEU A 12 0.59 -4.26 -0.48
CA LEU A 12 1.03 -5.62 -0.22
C LEU A 12 0.81 -6.54 -1.44
N ASN A 13 -0.37 -6.45 -2.09
CA ASN A 13 -0.59 -7.18 -3.33
C ASN A 13 0.37 -6.73 -4.44
N GLN A 14 0.76 -5.45 -4.46
CA GLN A 14 1.78 -4.98 -5.41
C GLN A 14 3.14 -5.61 -5.15
N ALA A 15 3.61 -5.62 -3.88
CA ALA A 15 4.84 -6.30 -3.51
C ALA A 15 4.82 -7.79 -3.90
N GLU A 16 3.74 -8.48 -3.59
CA GLU A 16 3.58 -9.90 -3.94
C GLU A 16 3.56 -10.14 -5.47
N SER A 17 2.92 -9.24 -6.22
CA SER A 17 2.90 -9.36 -7.68
C SER A 17 4.28 -9.13 -8.30
N GLU A 18 5.10 -8.28 -7.71
CA GLU A 18 6.48 -8.10 -8.12
C GLU A 18 7.32 -9.35 -7.84
N GLN A 19 7.13 -9.97 -6.68
CA GLN A 19 7.77 -11.27 -6.37
C GLN A 19 7.30 -12.38 -7.33
N ILE A 20 6.02 -12.43 -7.69
CA ILE A 20 5.48 -13.37 -8.67
C ILE A 20 6.07 -13.12 -10.06
N ALA A 21 6.16 -11.86 -10.49
CA ALA A 21 6.76 -11.47 -11.76
C ALA A 21 8.22 -11.94 -11.86
N GLN A 22 8.96 -11.81 -10.78
CA GLN A 22 10.32 -12.28 -10.68
C GLN A 22 10.43 -13.80 -10.78
N GLN A 23 9.54 -14.56 -10.12
CA GLN A 23 9.51 -16.01 -10.25
C GLN A 23 9.39 -16.45 -11.73
N PHE A 24 8.46 -15.83 -12.46
CA PHE A 24 8.26 -16.13 -13.89
C PHE A 24 9.47 -15.77 -14.76
N ARG A 25 10.12 -14.62 -14.50
CA ARG A 25 11.36 -14.25 -15.22
C ARG A 25 12.50 -15.23 -14.97
N LEU A 26 12.71 -15.62 -13.73
CA LEU A 26 13.74 -16.59 -13.36
C LEU A 26 13.46 -17.98 -13.95
N ALA A 27 12.18 -18.31 -14.14
CA ALA A 27 11.75 -19.51 -14.87
C ALA A 27 11.88 -19.39 -16.40
N GLY A 28 12.43 -18.28 -16.95
CA GLY A 28 12.64 -18.08 -18.37
C GLY A 28 11.39 -17.62 -19.13
N HIS A 29 10.37 -17.10 -18.44
CA HIS A 29 9.15 -16.59 -19.08
C HIS A 29 9.25 -15.08 -19.37
N GLU A 30 8.61 -14.64 -20.44
CA GLU A 30 8.51 -13.25 -20.84
C GLU A 30 7.33 -12.58 -20.14
N LEU A 31 7.54 -11.38 -19.55
CA LEU A 31 6.47 -10.57 -18.99
C LEU A 31 5.96 -9.58 -20.03
N VAL A 32 4.65 -9.57 -20.26
CA VAL A 32 4.00 -8.67 -21.24
C VAL A 32 3.07 -7.67 -20.52
N ALA A 33 3.02 -6.47 -21.05
CA ALA A 33 2.18 -5.39 -20.50
C ALA A 33 0.71 -5.55 -20.88
N ASP A 34 0.43 -6.05 -22.10
CA ASP A 34 -0.92 -6.26 -22.58
C ASP A 34 -1.42 -7.68 -22.25
N ALA A 35 -2.52 -7.75 -21.51
CA ALA A 35 -3.18 -9.00 -21.16
C ALA A 35 -3.65 -9.81 -22.40
N ALA A 36 -3.96 -9.13 -23.51
CA ALA A 36 -4.38 -9.79 -24.75
C ALA A 36 -3.23 -10.56 -25.43
N GLU A 37 -1.99 -10.17 -25.21
CA GLU A 37 -0.80 -10.85 -25.77
C GLU A 37 -0.34 -12.04 -24.94
N ALA A 38 -0.79 -12.12 -23.69
CA ALA A 38 -0.33 -13.14 -22.76
C ALA A 38 -0.87 -14.54 -23.11
N ASP A 39 -0.04 -15.55 -22.89
CA ASP A 39 -0.45 -16.96 -22.90
C ASP A 39 -0.96 -17.40 -21.52
N LEU A 40 -0.48 -16.73 -20.47
CA LEU A 40 -0.87 -16.95 -19.09
C LEU A 40 -1.25 -15.61 -18.42
N LEU A 41 -2.45 -15.55 -17.88
CA LEU A 41 -2.90 -14.46 -16.99
C LEU A 41 -2.72 -14.88 -15.54
N VAL A 42 -1.99 -14.08 -14.76
CA VAL A 42 -1.89 -14.22 -13.32
C VAL A 42 -2.63 -13.08 -12.66
N VAL A 43 -3.62 -13.37 -11.82
CA VAL A 43 -4.46 -12.38 -11.16
C VAL A 43 -4.23 -12.44 -9.65
N ASN A 44 -3.58 -11.42 -9.09
CA ASN A 44 -3.49 -11.23 -7.65
C ASN A 44 -4.72 -10.46 -7.15
N SER A 45 -5.69 -11.18 -6.64
CA SER A 45 -7.06 -10.74 -6.38
C SER A 45 -7.20 -9.98 -5.05
N CYS A 46 -8.17 -9.06 -5.00
CA CYS A 46 -8.47 -8.23 -3.82
C CYS A 46 -9.93 -8.34 -3.40
N THR A 47 -10.18 -8.36 -2.08
CA THR A 47 -11.52 -8.47 -1.48
C THR A 47 -11.88 -7.32 -0.53
N VAL A 48 -11.07 -6.25 -0.44
CA VAL A 48 -11.28 -5.14 0.51
C VAL A 48 -12.63 -4.44 0.32
N THR A 49 -13.03 -4.22 -0.93
CA THR A 49 -14.33 -3.64 -1.28
C THR A 49 -15.11 -4.55 -2.23
N ARG A 50 -16.44 -4.30 -2.38
CA ARG A 50 -17.27 -5.01 -3.38
C ARG A 50 -16.74 -4.77 -4.80
N ASP A 51 -16.30 -3.55 -5.10
CA ASP A 51 -15.72 -3.19 -6.40
C ASP A 51 -14.41 -3.90 -6.66
N ALA A 52 -13.53 -4.01 -5.67
CA ALA A 52 -12.29 -4.78 -5.80
C ALA A 52 -12.58 -6.25 -6.14
N GLY A 53 -13.55 -6.87 -5.47
CA GLY A 53 -13.98 -8.22 -5.79
C GLY A 53 -14.56 -8.34 -7.21
N ARG A 54 -15.38 -7.39 -7.66
CA ARG A 54 -15.91 -7.36 -9.03
C ARG A 54 -14.79 -7.22 -10.08
N LYS A 55 -13.83 -6.32 -9.84
CA LYS A 55 -12.65 -6.15 -10.70
C LYS A 55 -11.80 -7.42 -10.75
N SER A 56 -11.61 -8.10 -9.60
CA SER A 56 -10.86 -9.35 -9.52
C SER A 56 -11.49 -10.44 -10.40
N ARG A 57 -12.81 -10.65 -10.30
CA ARG A 57 -13.50 -11.62 -11.15
C ARG A 57 -13.44 -11.25 -12.63
N ARG A 58 -13.53 -9.96 -12.98
CA ARG A 58 -13.40 -9.52 -14.38
C ARG A 58 -12.01 -9.78 -14.93
N ALA A 59 -10.97 -9.49 -14.13
CA ALA A 59 -9.58 -9.70 -14.52
C ALA A 59 -9.22 -11.19 -14.72
N ALA A 60 -9.92 -12.09 -14.02
CA ALA A 60 -9.74 -13.54 -14.15
C ALA A 60 -10.48 -14.17 -15.35
N ARG A 61 -11.01 -13.38 -16.27
CA ARG A 61 -11.62 -13.88 -17.50
C ARG A 61 -10.58 -13.89 -18.61
N PRO A 62 -10.40 -15.02 -19.32
CA PRO A 62 -9.51 -15.06 -20.48
C PRO A 62 -10.01 -14.07 -21.55
N MET A 63 -9.10 -13.40 -22.20
CA MET A 63 -9.37 -12.42 -23.26
C MET A 63 -9.38 -13.05 -24.66
N ARG A 64 -8.76 -14.23 -24.80
CA ARG A 64 -8.72 -15.01 -26.05
C ARG A 64 -8.76 -16.50 -25.77
N GLY A 65 -9.12 -17.30 -26.77
CA GLY A 65 -9.08 -18.75 -26.67
C GLY A 65 -7.68 -19.30 -26.40
N GLY A 66 -7.58 -20.34 -25.60
CA GLY A 66 -6.33 -20.99 -25.23
C GLY A 66 -5.48 -20.26 -24.18
N GLN A 67 -5.91 -19.08 -23.72
CA GLN A 67 -5.24 -18.35 -22.65
C GLN A 67 -5.52 -19.01 -21.29
N ARG A 68 -4.48 -19.32 -20.55
CA ARG A 68 -4.58 -19.93 -19.21
C ARG A 68 -4.71 -18.85 -18.13
N VAL A 69 -5.39 -19.16 -17.03
CA VAL A 69 -5.66 -18.24 -15.94
C VAL A 69 -5.27 -18.84 -14.60
N VAL A 70 -4.34 -18.18 -13.91
CA VAL A 70 -3.97 -18.47 -12.52
C VAL A 70 -4.49 -17.35 -11.64
N VAL A 71 -5.18 -17.69 -10.56
CA VAL A 71 -5.71 -16.72 -9.60
C VAL A 71 -5.12 -16.97 -8.22
N THR A 72 -4.73 -15.90 -7.56
CA THR A 72 -4.29 -15.90 -6.16
C THR A 72 -4.81 -14.66 -5.43
N GLY A 73 -4.52 -14.51 -4.15
CA GLY A 73 -4.81 -13.29 -3.37
C GLY A 73 -6.03 -13.41 -2.48
N CYS A 74 -6.34 -12.29 -1.79
CA CYS A 74 -7.34 -12.30 -0.72
C CYS A 74 -8.75 -12.67 -1.18
N HIS A 75 -9.14 -12.38 -2.43
CA HIS A 75 -10.50 -12.69 -2.89
C HIS A 75 -10.64 -14.18 -3.21
N SER A 76 -9.68 -14.77 -3.89
CA SER A 76 -9.69 -16.21 -4.19
C SER A 76 -9.55 -17.06 -2.94
N GLU A 77 -8.85 -16.58 -1.91
CA GLU A 77 -8.76 -17.26 -0.61
C GLU A 77 -10.12 -17.34 0.10
N VAL A 78 -10.88 -16.23 0.12
CA VAL A 78 -12.16 -16.15 0.83
C VAL A 78 -13.31 -16.74 0.01
N ARG A 79 -13.24 -16.68 -1.33
CA ARG A 79 -14.30 -17.09 -2.26
C ARG A 79 -13.75 -17.79 -3.49
N PRO A 80 -13.10 -18.95 -3.34
CA PRO A 80 -12.52 -19.70 -4.45
C PRO A 80 -13.57 -20.09 -5.50
N GLN A 81 -14.82 -20.36 -5.08
CA GLN A 81 -15.91 -20.71 -5.97
C GLN A 81 -16.26 -19.61 -7.00
N GLU A 82 -15.95 -18.33 -6.72
CA GLU A 82 -16.14 -17.24 -7.67
C GLU A 82 -15.10 -17.23 -8.80
N PHE A 83 -14.08 -18.10 -8.72
CA PHE A 83 -13.02 -18.30 -9.69
C PHE A 83 -12.96 -19.75 -10.23
N ALA A 84 -14.06 -20.48 -10.16
CA ALA A 84 -14.11 -21.88 -10.61
C ALA A 84 -13.75 -22.08 -12.11
N ALA A 85 -13.79 -21.01 -12.92
CA ALA A 85 -13.36 -21.03 -14.32
C ALA A 85 -11.85 -20.76 -14.52
N ALA A 86 -11.10 -20.49 -13.46
CA ALA A 86 -9.63 -20.39 -13.54
C ALA A 86 -9.01 -21.79 -13.64
N ASP A 87 -7.92 -21.91 -14.40
CA ASP A 87 -7.21 -23.18 -14.60
C ASP A 87 -6.44 -23.60 -13.34
N LEU A 88 -6.04 -22.61 -12.50
CA LEU A 88 -5.37 -22.85 -11.22
C LEU A 88 -5.70 -21.75 -10.21
N ILE A 89 -6.01 -22.15 -8.97
CA ILE A 89 -6.15 -21.25 -7.83
C ILE A 89 -5.03 -21.56 -6.84
N VAL A 90 -4.16 -20.56 -6.57
CA VAL A 90 -3.03 -20.71 -5.68
C VAL A 90 -3.35 -19.99 -4.36
N ALA A 91 -3.23 -20.70 -3.24
CA ALA A 91 -3.44 -20.14 -1.91
C ALA A 91 -2.46 -19.00 -1.59
N SER A 92 -2.90 -18.04 -0.77
CA SER A 92 -2.05 -16.90 -0.40
C SER A 92 -0.74 -17.30 0.29
N ALA A 93 -0.73 -18.42 0.99
CA ALA A 93 0.46 -18.99 1.64
C ALA A 93 1.48 -19.60 0.65
N GLU A 94 1.06 -19.92 -0.59
CA GLU A 94 1.89 -20.59 -1.59
C GLU A 94 2.35 -19.66 -2.72
N LYS A 95 2.09 -18.35 -2.61
CA LYS A 95 2.48 -17.36 -3.63
C LYS A 95 3.96 -17.38 -3.96
N GLU A 96 4.81 -17.73 -3.01
CA GLU A 96 6.26 -17.84 -3.20
C GLU A 96 6.66 -18.97 -4.15
N ARG A 97 5.75 -19.90 -4.43
CA ARG A 97 5.92 -21.03 -5.35
C ARG A 97 4.98 -20.96 -6.56
N LEU A 98 4.34 -19.82 -6.81
CA LEU A 98 3.27 -19.72 -7.81
C LEU A 98 3.74 -20.12 -9.21
N ALA A 99 4.92 -19.68 -9.65
CA ALA A 99 5.45 -20.04 -10.96
C ALA A 99 5.75 -21.54 -11.08
N SER A 100 6.28 -22.18 -10.01
CA SER A 100 6.50 -23.63 -9.97
C SER A 100 5.20 -24.41 -10.04
N LEU A 101 4.19 -24.00 -9.25
CA LEU A 101 2.86 -24.63 -9.26
C LEU A 101 2.18 -24.49 -10.63
N ALA A 102 2.33 -23.33 -11.27
CA ALA A 102 1.83 -23.14 -12.64
C ALA A 102 2.57 -24.04 -13.65
N ALA A 103 3.88 -24.19 -13.50
CA ALA A 103 4.67 -25.07 -14.35
C ALA A 103 4.28 -26.55 -14.19
N GLU A 104 4.09 -27.01 -12.96
CA GLU A 104 3.59 -28.37 -12.67
C GLU A 104 2.20 -28.59 -13.26
N GLN A 105 1.27 -27.65 -13.08
CA GLN A 105 -0.11 -27.76 -13.56
C GLN A 105 -0.21 -27.77 -15.09
N PHE A 106 0.66 -27.03 -15.77
CA PHE A 106 0.56 -26.82 -17.22
C PHE A 106 1.61 -27.54 -18.06
N GLY A 107 2.50 -28.33 -17.43
CA GLY A 107 3.56 -29.05 -18.10
C GLY A 107 4.55 -28.10 -18.80
N LEU A 108 4.94 -27.00 -18.16
CA LEU A 108 5.84 -26.00 -18.72
C LEU A 108 7.28 -26.48 -18.59
N GLU A 109 7.94 -26.76 -19.72
CA GLU A 109 9.37 -27.09 -19.74
C GLU A 109 10.21 -25.85 -19.39
N GLY A 110 11.29 -26.04 -18.62
CA GLY A 110 12.25 -24.99 -18.29
C GLY A 110 12.13 -24.38 -16.89
N SER A 111 11.20 -24.84 -16.04
CA SER A 111 11.11 -24.36 -14.67
C SER A 111 12.18 -24.99 -13.77
N ALA A 112 13.42 -24.48 -13.87
CA ALA A 112 14.52 -24.81 -12.96
C ALA A 112 14.31 -24.26 -11.53
N LEU A 113 13.11 -23.78 -11.20
CA LEU A 113 12.74 -23.33 -9.87
C LEU A 113 12.30 -24.56 -9.05
N GLY A 114 13.28 -25.38 -8.66
CA GLY A 114 13.06 -26.44 -7.67
C GLY A 114 12.59 -25.89 -6.33
N ALA A 115 12.23 -26.80 -5.39
CA ALA A 115 11.84 -26.48 -4.01
C ALA A 115 12.88 -25.62 -3.25
N ASP A 116 14.08 -25.50 -3.78
CA ASP A 116 15.23 -24.74 -3.28
C ASP A 116 15.36 -23.32 -3.86
N PHE A 117 14.30 -22.73 -4.38
CA PHE A 117 14.34 -21.34 -4.83
C PHE A 117 14.80 -20.41 -3.69
N ARG A 118 16.06 -19.99 -3.72
CA ARG A 118 16.68 -19.19 -2.67
C ARG A 118 16.49 -17.68 -2.92
N PRO A 119 16.41 -16.87 -1.83
CA PRO A 119 16.29 -15.42 -1.90
C PRO A 119 17.29 -14.73 -2.83
N ASP A 120 18.53 -15.21 -2.90
CA ASP A 120 19.62 -14.58 -3.65
C ASP A 120 19.35 -14.51 -5.17
N ALA A 121 18.68 -15.52 -5.74
CA ALA A 121 18.24 -15.48 -7.12
C ALA A 121 17.00 -14.57 -7.31
N ARG A 122 16.20 -14.33 -6.26
CA ARG A 122 15.02 -13.46 -6.30
C ARG A 122 15.40 -12.00 -6.49
N LEU A 123 16.62 -11.62 -6.15
CA LEU A 123 17.01 -10.22 -5.97
C LEU A 123 17.70 -9.64 -7.21
N ALA A 124 18.19 -10.47 -8.13
CA ALA A 124 18.93 -10.02 -9.29
C ALA A 124 18.13 -9.21 -10.33
N LEU A 125 16.79 -9.16 -10.21
CA LEU A 125 15.90 -8.55 -11.22
C LEU A 125 14.89 -7.54 -10.66
N TYR A 126 15.01 -7.16 -9.39
CA TYR A 126 14.14 -6.22 -8.70
C TYR A 126 14.74 -4.81 -8.73
N PRO A 127 14.02 -3.71 -8.84
CA PRO A 127 12.57 -3.44 -9.02
C PRO A 127 12.15 -3.29 -10.47
N LEU A 128 13.04 -3.54 -11.44
CA LEU A 128 12.84 -3.29 -12.87
C LEU A 128 11.75 -4.15 -13.51
N VAL A 129 11.22 -5.13 -12.76
CA VAL A 129 10.27 -6.10 -13.30
C VAL A 129 8.97 -5.45 -13.78
N LEU A 130 8.48 -4.45 -13.07
CA LEU A 130 7.23 -3.75 -13.40
C LEU A 130 7.42 -2.26 -13.72
N ASP A 131 8.64 -1.86 -14.08
CA ASP A 131 9.01 -0.50 -14.51
C ASP A 131 8.58 0.62 -13.54
N LYS A 132 8.75 0.38 -12.22
CA LYS A 132 8.40 1.33 -11.17
C LYS A 132 9.63 2.01 -10.58
N THR A 133 9.47 3.25 -10.14
CA THR A 133 10.52 4.04 -9.47
C THR A 133 10.64 3.75 -7.96
N ARG A 134 9.65 3.05 -7.38
CA ARG A 134 9.62 2.68 -5.96
C ARG A 134 9.39 1.20 -5.81
N ALA A 135 10.16 0.56 -4.93
CA ALA A 135 9.98 -0.84 -4.58
C ALA A 135 9.10 -0.99 -3.34
N PHE A 136 8.21 -1.98 -3.36
CA PHE A 136 7.40 -2.36 -2.20
C PHE A 136 7.98 -3.62 -1.57
N VAL A 137 8.51 -3.51 -0.36
CA VAL A 137 9.10 -4.63 0.38
C VAL A 137 8.10 -5.13 1.42
N LYS A 138 7.69 -6.38 1.28
CA LYS A 138 6.81 -7.03 2.24
C LYS A 138 7.60 -7.44 3.47
N ILE A 139 7.32 -6.81 4.62
CA ILE A 139 7.99 -7.12 5.88
C ILE A 139 7.16 -8.01 6.80
N GLN A 140 5.84 -8.06 6.58
CA GLN A 140 4.90 -8.74 7.47
C GLN A 140 3.65 -9.18 6.69
N ASP A 141 3.05 -10.31 7.05
CA ASP A 141 1.80 -10.83 6.50
C ASP A 141 0.87 -11.32 7.61
N GLY A 142 -0.43 -11.42 7.30
CA GLY A 142 -1.44 -11.83 8.28
C GLY A 142 -1.69 -10.79 9.39
N CYS A 143 -2.67 -11.05 10.25
CA CYS A 143 -3.05 -10.13 11.33
C CYS A 143 -3.75 -10.86 12.46
N ASN A 144 -3.36 -10.58 13.72
CA ASN A 144 -3.98 -11.16 14.93
C ASN A 144 -5.11 -10.29 15.51
N LEU A 145 -5.45 -9.17 14.84
CA LEU A 145 -6.55 -8.31 15.28
C LEU A 145 -7.90 -8.91 14.90
N SER A 146 -8.94 -8.51 15.64
CA SER A 146 -10.31 -8.96 15.43
C SER A 146 -11.25 -7.82 15.05
N CYS A 147 -10.79 -6.86 14.21
CA CYS A 147 -11.60 -5.76 13.73
C CYS A 147 -12.88 -6.29 13.08
N SER A 148 -14.03 -5.75 13.49
CA SER A 148 -15.34 -6.33 13.17
C SER A 148 -15.70 -6.32 11.66
N PHE A 149 -15.05 -5.49 10.88
CA PHE A 149 -15.26 -5.29 9.44
C PHE A 149 -14.24 -5.99 8.53
N CYS A 150 -13.13 -6.49 9.11
CA CYS A 150 -11.97 -6.87 8.32
C CYS A 150 -12.00 -8.36 7.95
N LEU A 151 -11.75 -8.65 6.68
CA LEU A 151 -11.57 -10.02 6.16
C LEU A 151 -10.11 -10.49 6.16
N THR A 152 -9.16 -9.62 6.48
CA THR A 152 -7.74 -9.91 6.27
C THR A 152 -7.26 -11.08 7.11
N THR A 153 -7.75 -11.20 8.34
CA THR A 153 -7.42 -12.33 9.22
C THR A 153 -7.89 -13.67 8.63
N ILE A 154 -9.06 -13.65 7.97
CA ILE A 154 -9.62 -14.84 7.30
C ILE A 154 -8.80 -15.17 6.04
N ALA A 155 -8.45 -14.13 5.26
CA ALA A 155 -7.78 -14.31 3.98
C ALA A 155 -6.27 -14.60 4.09
N ARG A 156 -5.61 -14.18 5.18
CA ARG A 156 -4.14 -14.23 5.30
C ARG A 156 -3.65 -14.93 6.57
N GLY A 157 -4.56 -15.29 7.46
CA GLY A 157 -4.25 -15.99 8.70
C GLY A 157 -3.53 -15.12 9.73
N ALA A 158 -2.80 -15.80 10.65
CA ALA A 158 -2.07 -15.17 11.74
C ALA A 158 -0.92 -14.29 11.26
N ALA A 159 -0.56 -13.28 12.08
CA ALA A 159 0.55 -12.39 11.81
C ALA A 159 1.88 -13.13 11.77
N ARG A 160 2.70 -12.86 10.75
CA ARG A 160 4.03 -13.42 10.56
C ARG A 160 4.96 -12.34 10.02
N SER A 161 6.10 -12.15 10.66
CA SER A 161 7.13 -11.21 10.24
C SER A 161 8.23 -11.91 9.44
N GLN A 162 8.77 -11.23 8.44
CA GLN A 162 9.96 -11.71 7.74
C GLN A 162 11.22 -11.52 8.60
N PRO A 163 12.23 -12.37 8.46
CA PRO A 163 13.50 -12.20 9.16
C PRO A 163 14.16 -10.87 8.83
N PRO A 164 14.67 -10.09 9.83
CA PRO A 164 15.26 -8.79 9.57
C PRO A 164 16.45 -8.85 8.58
N GLY A 165 17.27 -9.90 8.66
CA GLY A 165 18.42 -10.08 7.75
C GLY A 165 18.02 -10.25 6.29
N GLU A 166 16.92 -10.95 6.01
CA GLU A 166 16.39 -11.10 4.65
C GLU A 166 15.91 -9.77 4.10
N ILE A 167 15.22 -8.96 4.92
CA ILE A 167 14.75 -7.63 4.52
C ILE A 167 15.93 -6.69 4.25
N VAL A 168 16.99 -6.72 5.09
CA VAL A 168 18.21 -5.93 4.88
C VAL A 168 18.89 -6.33 3.57
N CYS A 169 19.00 -7.64 3.31
CA CYS A 169 19.57 -8.14 2.06
C CYS A 169 18.75 -7.65 0.85
N GLU A 170 17.42 -7.78 0.87
CA GLU A 170 16.52 -7.32 -0.18
C GLU A 170 16.69 -5.81 -0.44
N VAL A 171 16.67 -4.98 0.61
CA VAL A 171 16.82 -3.52 0.49
C VAL A 171 18.21 -3.13 -0.01
N THR A 172 19.26 -3.84 0.41
CA THR A 172 20.63 -3.61 -0.07
C THR A 172 20.73 -3.83 -1.58
N LEU A 173 20.17 -4.92 -2.08
CA LEU A 173 20.19 -5.23 -3.51
C LEU A 173 19.35 -4.24 -4.32
N LEU A 174 18.19 -3.83 -3.81
CA LEU A 174 17.39 -2.76 -4.41
C LEU A 174 18.19 -1.46 -4.54
N ALA A 175 18.89 -1.07 -3.50
CA ALA A 175 19.74 0.13 -3.52
C ALA A 175 20.88 0.00 -4.54
N GLN A 176 21.56 -1.15 -4.60
CA GLN A 176 22.62 -1.44 -5.58
C GLN A 176 22.12 -1.39 -7.03
N GLN A 177 20.85 -1.73 -7.26
CA GLN A 177 20.21 -1.62 -8.57
C GLN A 177 19.68 -0.22 -8.89
N GLY A 178 19.97 0.78 -8.05
CA GLY A 178 19.57 2.18 -8.27
C GLY A 178 18.15 2.52 -7.83
N CYS A 179 17.49 1.68 -7.04
CA CYS A 179 16.20 2.01 -6.45
C CYS A 179 16.34 3.22 -5.50
N GLN A 180 15.52 4.24 -5.70
CA GLN A 180 15.60 5.48 -4.92
C GLN A 180 14.70 5.49 -3.69
N GLU A 181 13.60 4.72 -3.69
CA GLU A 181 12.69 4.64 -2.55
C GLU A 181 12.18 3.21 -2.32
N VAL A 182 12.30 2.74 -1.09
CA VAL A 182 11.65 1.51 -0.61
C VAL A 182 10.47 1.86 0.28
N VAL A 183 9.35 1.19 0.05
CA VAL A 183 8.14 1.29 0.88
C VAL A 183 7.97 0.00 1.67
N LEU A 184 8.18 0.05 2.98
CA LEU A 184 7.91 -1.10 3.84
C LEU A 184 6.40 -1.35 3.91
N THR A 185 5.96 -2.55 3.58
CA THR A 185 4.54 -2.88 3.54
C THR A 185 4.21 -4.18 4.28
N GLY A 186 3.02 -4.22 4.84
CA GLY A 186 2.47 -5.38 5.54
C GLY A 186 0.98 -5.24 5.72
N VAL A 187 0.33 -6.30 6.17
CA VAL A 187 -1.08 -6.28 6.59
C VAL A 187 -1.25 -5.42 7.84
N HIS A 188 -0.32 -5.56 8.77
CA HIS A 188 -0.26 -4.84 10.04
C HIS A 188 1.21 -4.51 10.33
N ALA A 189 1.79 -3.64 9.49
CA ALA A 189 3.22 -3.34 9.52
C ALA A 189 3.72 -2.89 10.92
N GLY A 190 2.89 -2.16 11.69
CA GLY A 190 3.23 -1.76 13.05
C GLY A 190 3.40 -2.90 14.05
N SER A 191 2.93 -4.12 13.75
CA SER A 191 3.16 -5.31 14.57
C SER A 191 4.38 -6.13 14.14
N TYR A 192 5.16 -5.63 13.17
CA TYR A 192 6.37 -6.31 12.74
C TYR A 192 7.28 -6.63 13.92
N GLY A 193 7.79 -7.85 13.92
CA GLY A 193 8.80 -8.32 14.86
C GLY A 193 8.27 -8.83 16.19
N TYR A 194 6.97 -8.69 16.52
CA TYR A 194 6.42 -9.17 17.78
C TYR A 194 6.54 -10.69 17.93
N ASP A 195 6.51 -11.42 16.83
CA ASP A 195 6.74 -12.88 16.76
C ASP A 195 8.23 -13.26 16.74
N ARG A 196 9.15 -12.26 16.74
CA ARG A 196 10.59 -12.45 16.63
C ARG A 196 11.41 -11.74 17.71
N GLY A 197 10.76 -11.15 18.73
CA GLY A 197 11.44 -10.42 19.81
C GLY A 197 12.10 -9.10 19.36
N THR A 198 11.61 -8.48 18.28
CA THR A 198 12.05 -7.19 17.73
C THR A 198 10.84 -6.31 17.42
N ASP A 199 11.04 -5.13 16.83
CA ASP A 199 9.96 -4.26 16.39
C ASP A 199 10.29 -3.48 15.11
N LEU A 200 9.29 -2.75 14.60
CA LEU A 200 9.44 -1.97 13.37
C LEU A 200 10.48 -0.85 13.50
N GLY A 201 10.61 -0.21 14.67
CA GLY A 201 11.61 0.85 14.90
C GLY A 201 13.03 0.31 14.77
N GLN A 202 13.31 -0.83 15.38
CA GLN A 202 14.60 -1.52 15.25
C GLN A 202 14.88 -1.94 13.79
N LEU A 203 13.86 -2.39 13.05
CA LEU A 203 14.02 -2.68 11.63
C LEU A 203 14.35 -1.44 10.81
N ILE A 204 13.65 -0.32 11.05
CA ILE A 204 13.92 0.96 10.35
C ILE A 204 15.35 1.43 10.63
N GLU A 205 15.75 1.43 11.91
CA GLU A 205 17.11 1.80 12.31
C GLU A 205 18.17 0.93 11.61
N ARG A 206 17.95 -0.36 11.60
CA ARG A 206 18.84 -1.32 10.97
C ARG A 206 18.94 -1.10 9.45
N LEU A 207 17.81 -0.92 8.76
CA LEU A 207 17.78 -0.66 7.32
C LEU A 207 18.51 0.63 6.95
N LEU A 208 18.30 1.71 7.72
CA LEU A 208 18.93 2.99 7.44
C LEU A 208 20.41 3.03 7.85
N SER A 209 20.87 2.16 8.76
CA SER A 209 22.27 2.04 9.16
C SER A 209 23.06 1.08 8.27
N GLU A 210 22.45 -0.04 7.83
CA GLU A 210 23.17 -1.11 7.12
C GLU A 210 23.03 -1.02 5.59
N THR A 211 22.13 -0.19 5.06
CA THR A 211 21.92 -0.06 3.60
C THR A 211 22.14 1.38 3.11
N THR A 212 22.37 1.53 1.82
CA THR A 212 22.53 2.82 1.15
C THR A 212 21.24 3.32 0.49
N ILE A 213 20.08 2.73 0.81
CA ILE A 213 18.81 3.17 0.22
C ILE A 213 18.57 4.65 0.49
N PRO A 214 18.33 5.47 -0.54
CA PRO A 214 18.17 6.91 -0.36
C PRO A 214 16.93 7.30 0.43
N ARG A 215 15.79 6.61 0.20
CA ARG A 215 14.52 6.93 0.86
C ARG A 215 13.82 5.68 1.36
N LEU A 216 13.39 5.70 2.62
CA LEU A 216 12.57 4.68 3.24
C LEU A 216 11.21 5.26 3.61
N ARG A 217 10.12 4.63 3.17
CA ARG A 217 8.76 5.03 3.47
C ARG A 217 8.01 3.93 4.21
N LEU A 218 7.16 4.32 5.13
CA LEU A 218 6.26 3.40 5.84
C LEU A 218 4.91 3.34 5.13
N SER A 219 4.33 2.16 5.05
CA SER A 219 2.92 2.00 4.65
C SER A 219 1.99 2.26 5.85
N SER A 220 0.82 1.64 5.86
CA SER A 220 -0.18 1.86 6.90
C SER A 220 0.29 1.37 8.27
N LEU A 221 0.14 2.23 9.27
CA LEU A 221 0.40 1.97 10.67
C LEU A 221 -0.89 2.07 11.49
N GLU A 222 -1.01 1.18 12.45
CA GLU A 222 -2.05 1.28 13.46
C GLU A 222 -1.62 2.25 14.56
N PRO A 223 -2.50 3.16 15.04
CA PRO A 223 -2.11 4.20 15.99
C PRO A 223 -1.46 3.67 17.27
N TRP A 224 -1.92 2.54 17.80
CA TRP A 224 -1.37 1.96 19.04
C TRP A 224 0.00 1.34 18.88
N ASN A 225 0.41 0.96 17.67
CA ASN A 225 1.74 0.43 17.41
C ASN A 225 2.79 1.50 17.17
N PHE A 226 2.38 2.74 16.85
CA PHE A 226 3.30 3.85 16.68
C PHE A 226 3.84 4.29 18.05
N LYS A 227 5.13 4.08 18.27
CA LYS A 227 5.83 4.38 19.52
C LYS A 227 6.50 5.76 19.46
N SER A 228 6.54 6.47 20.61
CA SER A 228 7.12 7.82 20.67
C SER A 228 8.64 7.82 20.49
N ASP A 229 9.33 6.77 20.90
CA ASP A 229 10.77 6.57 20.71
C ASP A 229 11.18 6.48 19.24
N TRP A 230 10.27 6.05 18.35
CA TRP A 230 10.54 6.05 16.91
C TRP A 230 10.70 7.45 16.31
N LEU A 231 10.19 8.50 16.97
CA LEU A 231 10.29 9.87 16.46
C LEU A 231 11.73 10.35 16.30
N GLU A 232 12.66 9.85 17.14
CA GLU A 232 14.09 10.17 17.03
C GLU A 232 14.71 9.66 15.70
N LEU A 233 14.14 8.63 15.09
CA LEU A 233 14.63 8.10 13.82
C LEU A 233 14.57 9.12 12.68
N TRP A 234 13.55 10.01 12.66
CA TRP A 234 13.46 11.08 11.64
C TRP A 234 14.56 12.13 11.78
N GLN A 235 14.99 12.42 13.01
CA GLN A 235 16.10 13.33 13.25
C GLN A 235 17.44 12.65 12.91
N ARG A 236 17.63 11.43 13.39
CA ARG A 236 18.88 10.66 13.18
C ARG A 236 19.14 10.32 11.73
N PHE A 237 18.10 10.05 10.95
CA PHE A 237 18.17 9.69 9.53
C PHE A 237 17.49 10.73 8.65
N GLU A 238 17.77 12.00 8.93
CA GLU A 238 17.18 13.13 8.20
C GLU A 238 17.35 12.97 6.68
N GLY A 239 16.29 13.27 5.94
CA GLY A 239 16.26 13.15 4.47
C GLY A 239 16.06 11.73 3.94
N ARG A 240 16.35 10.68 4.74
CA ARG A 240 16.22 9.29 4.31
C ARG A 240 14.93 8.61 4.78
N LEU A 241 14.41 8.92 5.96
CA LEU A 241 13.10 8.46 6.42
C LEU A 241 12.03 9.46 6.00
N CYS A 242 11.12 9.04 5.13
CA CYS A 242 10.10 9.92 4.54
C CYS A 242 9.19 10.54 5.60
N ARG A 243 8.93 11.86 5.50
CA ARG A 243 8.05 12.62 6.39
C ARG A 243 6.58 12.39 6.05
N HIS A 244 6.18 11.14 6.05
CA HIS A 244 4.82 10.70 5.75
C HIS A 244 4.43 9.56 6.69
N LEU A 245 3.32 9.71 7.39
CA LEU A 245 2.69 8.67 8.20
C LEU A 245 1.27 8.41 7.72
N HIS A 246 1.00 7.19 7.29
CA HIS A 246 -0.36 6.74 7.06
C HIS A 246 -0.87 6.04 8.32
N MET A 247 -1.72 6.71 9.09
CA MET A 247 -2.30 6.19 10.34
C MET A 247 -3.78 5.90 10.15
N SER A 248 -4.19 4.64 10.28
CA SER A 248 -5.56 4.18 10.03
C SER A 248 -6.51 4.61 11.16
N LEU A 249 -7.22 5.74 10.98
CA LEU A 249 -8.21 6.27 11.95
C LEU A 249 -9.50 5.44 11.97
N GLN A 250 -10.03 5.08 10.82
CA GLN A 250 -11.30 4.39 10.59
C GLN A 250 -12.56 5.21 10.95
N SER A 251 -12.61 5.89 12.11
CA SER A 251 -13.69 6.81 12.50
C SER A 251 -13.20 7.80 13.55
N GLY A 252 -13.71 9.03 13.54
CA GLY A 252 -13.48 10.02 14.61
C GLY A 252 -14.41 9.86 15.82
N SER A 253 -15.39 8.94 15.77
CA SER A 253 -16.32 8.65 16.86
C SER A 253 -15.86 7.47 17.69
N ASP A 254 -15.65 7.67 19.00
CA ASP A 254 -15.20 6.61 19.91
C ASP A 254 -16.21 5.46 20.05
N THR A 255 -17.51 5.73 19.92
CA THR A 255 -18.56 4.71 19.95
C THR A 255 -18.52 3.84 18.69
N VAL A 256 -18.27 4.42 17.52
CA VAL A 256 -18.05 3.70 16.27
C VAL A 256 -16.76 2.88 16.35
N LEU A 257 -15.65 3.46 16.83
CA LEU A 257 -14.38 2.76 17.04
C LEU A 257 -14.54 1.51 17.92
N ARG A 258 -15.29 1.61 19.01
CA ARG A 258 -15.61 0.45 19.88
C ARG A 258 -16.40 -0.64 19.13
N ARG A 259 -17.42 -0.26 18.31
CA ARG A 259 -18.13 -1.23 17.47
C ARG A 259 -17.24 -1.86 16.40
N MET A 260 -16.28 -1.10 15.88
CA MET A 260 -15.24 -1.58 14.96
C MET A 260 -14.18 -2.47 15.65
N ARG A 261 -14.18 -2.56 16.98
CA ARG A 261 -13.17 -3.23 17.81
C ARG A 261 -11.77 -2.64 17.59
N ARG A 262 -11.67 -1.31 17.62
CA ARG A 262 -10.40 -0.59 17.59
C ARG A 262 -9.93 -0.29 19.02
N ALA A 263 -8.65 -0.56 19.29
CA ALA A 263 -8.08 -0.50 20.64
C ALA A 263 -7.56 0.90 21.03
N TYR A 264 -8.18 1.98 20.50
CA TYR A 264 -7.80 3.36 20.80
C TYR A 264 -9.03 4.28 20.75
N SER A 265 -8.88 5.47 21.32
CA SER A 265 -9.85 6.56 21.22
C SER A 265 -9.38 7.64 20.24
N SER A 266 -10.30 8.47 19.78
CA SER A 266 -10.02 9.66 18.96
C SER A 266 -9.00 10.58 19.65
N ARG A 267 -9.12 10.79 20.96
CA ARG A 267 -8.17 11.58 21.77
C ARG A 267 -6.74 10.99 21.72
N GLN A 268 -6.60 9.67 21.87
CA GLN A 268 -5.29 9.02 21.79
C GLN A 268 -4.68 9.13 20.39
N PHE A 269 -5.51 9.02 19.36
CA PHE A 269 -5.09 9.23 17.98
C PHE A 269 -4.57 10.65 17.76
N ALA A 270 -5.35 11.67 18.16
CA ALA A 270 -4.97 13.08 18.02
C ALA A 270 -3.67 13.40 18.76
N ALA A 271 -3.49 12.86 19.98
CA ALA A 271 -2.27 13.06 20.76
C ALA A 271 -1.02 12.50 20.03
N LYS A 272 -1.13 11.32 19.39
CA LYS A 272 -0.03 10.74 18.62
C LYS A 272 0.30 11.56 17.37
N VAL A 273 -0.72 12.04 16.64
CA VAL A 273 -0.52 12.93 15.49
C VAL A 273 0.14 14.23 15.90
N ALA A 274 -0.31 14.84 17.01
CA ALA A 274 0.28 16.07 17.54
C ALA A 274 1.76 15.88 17.91
N ALA A 275 2.09 14.80 18.62
CA ALA A 275 3.47 14.49 18.99
C ALA A 275 4.36 14.25 17.74
N ALA A 276 3.84 13.54 16.74
CA ALA A 276 4.57 13.31 15.50
C ALA A 276 4.83 14.62 14.73
N ARG A 277 3.83 15.51 14.64
CA ARG A 277 4.00 16.82 13.97
C ARG A 277 4.95 17.75 14.70
N ALA A 278 4.98 17.68 16.03
CA ALA A 278 5.92 18.47 16.82
C ALA A 278 7.38 18.02 16.60
N ALA A 279 7.60 16.73 16.37
CA ALA A 279 8.94 16.16 16.19
C ALA A 279 9.41 16.15 14.72
N ILE A 280 8.49 16.11 13.75
CA ILE A 280 8.82 15.95 12.33
C ILE A 280 8.26 17.16 11.55
N PRO A 281 9.12 18.12 11.15
CA PRO A 281 8.69 19.29 10.38
C PRO A 281 8.03 18.88 9.05
N ASN A 282 6.96 19.56 8.67
CA ASN A 282 6.21 19.31 7.43
C ASN A 282 5.66 17.88 7.29
N LEU A 283 5.43 17.18 8.41
CA LEU A 283 4.92 15.81 8.39
C LEU A 283 3.54 15.74 7.72
N ALA A 284 3.44 14.97 6.67
CA ALA A 284 2.16 14.58 6.07
C ALA A 284 1.55 13.41 6.83
N VAL A 285 0.37 13.60 7.39
CA VAL A 285 -0.42 12.51 7.98
C VAL A 285 -1.58 12.20 7.06
N THR A 286 -1.67 10.96 6.61
CA THR A 286 -2.78 10.45 5.80
C THR A 286 -3.52 9.35 6.56
N THR A 287 -4.78 9.06 6.16
CA THR A 287 -5.61 8.12 6.90
C THR A 287 -6.63 7.39 6.02
N ASP A 288 -7.21 6.33 6.59
CA ASP A 288 -8.41 5.65 6.07
C ASP A 288 -9.60 5.95 7.00
N ILE A 289 -10.78 6.20 6.41
CA ILE A 289 -12.03 6.46 7.13
C ILE A 289 -13.16 5.63 6.51
N ILE A 290 -13.95 4.98 7.36
CA ILE A 290 -15.15 4.24 6.95
C ILE A 290 -16.39 4.99 7.43
N VAL A 291 -17.27 5.39 6.51
CA VAL A 291 -18.55 6.03 6.80
C VAL A 291 -19.70 5.06 6.63
N GLY A 292 -20.80 5.27 7.35
CA GLY A 292 -21.99 4.43 7.29
C GLY A 292 -21.75 3.03 7.87
N PHE A 293 -20.91 2.94 8.90
CA PHE A 293 -20.72 1.71 9.66
C PHE A 293 -22.05 1.29 10.34
N PRO A 294 -22.33 -0.02 10.51
CA PRO A 294 -23.60 -0.45 11.14
C PRO A 294 -23.86 0.23 12.48
N GLY A 295 -25.06 0.80 12.62
CA GLY A 295 -25.49 1.57 13.79
C GLY A 295 -24.84 2.95 13.93
N GLU A 296 -24.11 3.46 12.93
CA GLU A 296 -23.58 4.82 12.95
C GLU A 296 -24.73 5.83 12.87
N THR A 297 -24.94 6.61 13.94
CA THR A 297 -25.94 7.66 14.01
C THR A 297 -25.47 8.95 13.34
N GLU A 298 -26.39 9.91 13.13
CA GLU A 298 -26.04 11.24 12.60
C GLU A 298 -25.09 11.99 13.53
N ALA A 299 -25.32 11.95 14.83
CA ALA A 299 -24.46 12.57 15.82
C ALA A 299 -23.03 11.98 15.83
N GLU A 300 -22.90 10.67 15.64
CA GLU A 300 -21.61 10.00 15.55
C GLU A 300 -20.86 10.34 14.25
N HIS A 301 -21.59 10.45 13.14
CA HIS A 301 -21.02 10.92 11.89
C HIS A 301 -20.53 12.37 12.01
N ALA A 302 -21.37 13.28 12.52
CA ALA A 302 -20.99 14.67 12.73
C ALA A 302 -19.78 14.82 13.65
N ALA A 303 -19.72 14.03 14.74
CA ALA A 303 -18.53 13.99 15.60
C ALA A 303 -17.27 13.51 14.86
N SER A 304 -17.41 12.53 13.96
CA SER A 304 -16.31 12.05 13.14
C SER A 304 -15.83 13.10 12.14
N VAL A 305 -16.75 13.83 11.50
CA VAL A 305 -16.43 14.93 10.57
C VAL A 305 -15.68 16.05 11.30
N ALA A 306 -16.20 16.51 12.44
CA ALA A 306 -15.54 17.56 13.25
C ALA A 306 -14.15 17.13 13.72
N PHE A 307 -13.99 15.88 14.14
CA PHE A 307 -12.68 15.36 14.54
C PHE A 307 -11.67 15.37 13.37
N VAL A 308 -12.09 14.92 12.19
CA VAL A 308 -11.24 14.88 10.98
C VAL A 308 -10.82 16.28 10.56
N GLU A 309 -11.74 17.26 10.64
CA GLU A 309 -11.46 18.67 10.36
C GLU A 309 -10.41 19.25 11.29
N VAL A 310 -10.53 18.98 12.60
CA VAL A 310 -9.59 19.47 13.64
C VAL A 310 -8.22 18.82 13.49
N VAL A 311 -8.14 17.51 13.22
CA VAL A 311 -6.84 16.83 13.06
C VAL A 311 -6.13 17.33 11.80
N GLY A 312 -6.83 17.60 10.72
CA GLY A 312 -6.27 18.14 9.48
C GLY A 312 -5.31 17.16 8.78
N PHE A 313 -5.84 16.27 7.95
CA PHE A 313 -5.03 15.30 7.21
C PHE A 313 -4.51 15.87 5.89
N ALA A 314 -3.29 15.48 5.52
CA ALA A 314 -2.71 15.76 4.20
C ALA A 314 -3.40 14.95 3.07
N GLY A 315 -4.15 13.93 3.43
CA GLY A 315 -4.98 13.12 2.53
C GLY A 315 -5.72 12.03 3.29
N ALA A 316 -6.83 11.57 2.73
CA ALA A 316 -7.60 10.47 3.31
C ALA A 316 -8.25 9.61 2.22
N HIS A 317 -8.37 8.32 2.50
CA HIS A 317 -9.20 7.41 1.72
C HIS A 317 -10.52 7.20 2.44
N ILE A 318 -11.61 7.63 1.82
CA ILE A 318 -12.95 7.50 2.37
C ILE A 318 -13.62 6.27 1.78
N PHE A 319 -14.10 5.39 2.64
CA PHE A 319 -14.79 4.17 2.25
C PHE A 319 -16.23 4.19 2.79
N SER A 320 -17.20 4.00 1.92
CA SER A 320 -18.53 3.61 2.38
C SER A 320 -18.49 2.18 2.90
N PHE A 321 -18.99 1.93 4.11
CA PHE A 321 -19.00 0.58 4.67
C PHE A 321 -19.68 -0.41 3.69
N SER A 322 -18.99 -1.47 3.40
CA SER A 322 -19.44 -2.56 2.53
C SER A 322 -19.46 -3.87 3.33
N PRO A 323 -20.63 -4.45 3.60
CA PRO A 323 -20.73 -5.72 4.32
C PRO A 323 -19.94 -6.81 3.58
N ARG A 324 -19.06 -7.48 4.34
CA ARG A 324 -18.26 -8.60 3.83
C ARG A 324 -18.70 -9.87 4.53
N PRO A 325 -19.27 -10.85 3.82
CA PRO A 325 -19.68 -12.11 4.43
C PRO A 325 -18.53 -12.77 5.21
N GLY A 326 -18.85 -13.27 6.39
CA GLY A 326 -17.87 -13.81 7.33
C GLY A 326 -17.36 -12.79 8.37
N THR A 327 -17.58 -11.49 8.18
CA THR A 327 -17.24 -10.48 9.19
C THR A 327 -18.41 -10.22 10.16
N ARG A 328 -18.07 -9.87 11.41
CA ARG A 328 -19.08 -9.53 12.43
C ARG A 328 -19.93 -8.33 12.03
N ALA A 329 -19.33 -7.31 11.42
CA ALA A 329 -20.02 -6.11 10.98
C ALA A 329 -21.07 -6.40 9.88
N ALA A 330 -20.85 -7.42 9.05
CA ALA A 330 -21.84 -7.84 8.07
C ALA A 330 -23.12 -8.44 8.70
N ALA A 331 -23.00 -9.03 9.90
CA ALA A 331 -24.10 -9.64 10.65
C ALA A 331 -24.81 -8.65 11.62
N MET A 332 -24.32 -7.42 11.77
CA MET A 332 -24.97 -6.41 12.60
C MET A 332 -26.31 -5.98 11.97
N ARG A 333 -27.34 -5.76 12.81
CA ARG A 333 -28.71 -5.48 12.36
C ARG A 333 -28.86 -4.09 11.76
N ASP A 334 -28.28 -3.06 12.39
CA ASP A 334 -28.53 -1.66 12.07
C ASP A 334 -27.68 -1.19 10.87
N GLN A 335 -27.85 -1.83 9.74
CA GLN A 335 -27.15 -1.49 8.49
C GLN A 335 -27.63 -0.12 7.99
N VAL A 336 -26.70 0.81 7.79
CA VAL A 336 -27.00 2.12 7.20
C VAL A 336 -27.35 1.94 5.73
N ASP A 337 -28.38 2.63 5.26
CA ASP A 337 -28.82 2.56 3.87
C ASP A 337 -27.83 3.20 2.87
N GLY A 338 -28.03 2.91 1.58
CA GLY A 338 -27.09 3.36 0.55
C GLY A 338 -27.12 4.86 0.28
N ALA A 339 -28.26 5.55 0.49
CA ALA A 339 -28.37 6.99 0.28
C ALA A 339 -27.63 7.74 1.38
N THR A 340 -27.85 7.36 2.63
CA THR A 340 -27.13 7.89 3.80
C THR A 340 -25.61 7.66 3.68
N LYS A 341 -25.16 6.47 3.26
CA LYS A 341 -23.72 6.22 3.02
C LYS A 341 -23.15 7.14 1.97
N ARG A 342 -23.86 7.41 0.88
CA ARG A 342 -23.38 8.33 -0.18
C ARG A 342 -23.28 9.77 0.33
N ALA A 343 -24.29 10.25 1.08
CA ALA A 343 -24.29 11.58 1.67
C ALA A 343 -23.10 11.76 2.62
N ARG A 344 -22.92 10.82 3.56
CA ARG A 344 -21.80 10.84 4.52
C ARG A 344 -20.43 10.74 3.83
N HIS A 345 -20.34 9.95 2.77
CA HIS A 345 -19.11 9.86 1.97
C HIS A 345 -18.79 11.21 1.29
N ALA A 346 -19.78 11.86 0.71
CA ALA A 346 -19.60 13.16 0.07
C ALA A 346 -19.15 14.23 1.07
N GLU A 347 -19.79 14.32 2.23
CA GLU A 347 -19.46 15.25 3.31
C GLU A 347 -18.05 15.03 3.85
N MET A 348 -17.71 13.79 4.23
CA MET A 348 -16.38 13.46 4.72
C MET A 348 -15.30 13.71 3.66
N SER A 349 -15.60 13.45 2.38
CA SER A 349 -14.68 13.73 1.27
C SER A 349 -14.45 15.24 1.11
N ALA A 350 -15.49 16.06 1.23
CA ALA A 350 -15.34 17.52 1.13
C ALA A 350 -14.40 18.07 2.22
N VAL A 351 -14.57 17.64 3.47
CA VAL A 351 -13.73 18.05 4.61
C VAL A 351 -12.27 17.60 4.42
N THR A 352 -12.07 16.35 3.98
CA THR A 352 -10.72 15.83 3.77
C THR A 352 -10.02 16.45 2.58
N LEU A 353 -10.75 16.78 1.49
CA LEU A 353 -10.21 17.50 0.34
C LEU A 353 -9.80 18.92 0.71
N ALA A 354 -10.61 19.64 1.48
CA ALA A 354 -10.28 20.97 2.00
C ALA A 354 -9.02 20.94 2.88
N SER A 355 -8.90 19.93 3.75
CA SER A 355 -7.71 19.74 4.59
C SER A 355 -6.45 19.45 3.74
N ALA A 356 -6.56 18.58 2.76
CA ALA A 356 -5.46 18.26 1.85
C ALA A 356 -5.04 19.49 1.01
N ALA A 357 -5.99 20.34 0.63
CA ALA A 357 -5.69 21.59 -0.09
C ALA A 357 -4.87 22.55 0.79
N ARG A 358 -5.28 22.76 2.05
CA ARG A 358 -4.52 23.58 3.01
C ARG A 358 -3.09 23.04 3.23
N PHE A 359 -2.93 21.71 3.28
CA PHE A 359 -1.59 21.13 3.38
C PHE A 359 -0.74 21.40 2.15
N ARG A 360 -1.29 21.28 0.93
CA ARG A 360 -0.58 21.63 -0.31
C ARG A 360 -0.21 23.10 -0.35
N GLU A 361 -1.14 23.98 -0.02
CA GLU A 361 -0.91 25.43 0.03
C GLU A 361 0.23 25.81 0.98
N SER A 362 0.32 25.15 2.15
CA SER A 362 1.41 25.38 3.11
C SER A 362 2.80 24.96 2.60
N MET A 363 2.86 24.20 1.53
CA MET A 363 4.13 23.78 0.91
C MET A 363 4.60 24.74 -0.20
N VAL A 364 3.76 25.66 -0.68
CA VAL A 364 4.15 26.66 -1.66
C VAL A 364 5.26 27.56 -1.08
N GLY A 365 6.28 27.85 -1.87
CA GLY A 365 7.48 28.57 -1.45
C GLY A 365 8.55 27.69 -0.80
N GLN A 366 8.27 26.43 -0.50
CA GLN A 366 9.24 25.51 0.08
C GLN A 366 10.06 24.77 -0.99
N GLN A 367 11.21 24.23 -0.53
CA GLN A 367 12.05 23.34 -1.33
C GLN A 367 12.11 21.97 -0.67
N LEU A 368 11.70 20.92 -1.40
CA LEU A 368 11.75 19.55 -0.92
C LEU A 368 12.38 18.62 -1.97
N PRO A 369 12.99 17.50 -1.54
CA PRO A 369 13.46 16.47 -2.46
C PRO A 369 12.26 15.76 -3.10
N VAL A 370 12.28 15.67 -4.43
CA VAL A 370 11.27 15.00 -5.26
C VAL A 370 11.88 13.80 -5.96
N LEU A 371 11.31 12.64 -5.78
CA LEU A 371 11.59 11.46 -6.60
C LEU A 371 10.77 11.56 -7.89
N TRP A 372 11.47 11.73 -9.02
CA TRP A 372 10.84 11.86 -10.33
C TRP A 372 10.44 10.50 -10.89
N GLU A 373 9.20 10.42 -11.31
CA GLU A 373 8.56 9.20 -11.84
C GLU A 373 8.48 9.28 -13.38
N GLN A 374 7.78 8.32 -13.99
CA GLN A 374 7.49 8.37 -15.43
C GLN A 374 6.73 9.66 -15.78
N PRO A 375 7.19 10.43 -16.77
CA PRO A 375 6.46 11.61 -17.23
C PRO A 375 5.09 11.23 -17.81
N ARG A 376 4.18 12.17 -17.83
CA ARG A 376 2.87 12.02 -18.47
C ARG A 376 3.01 11.90 -19.99
N PRO A 377 1.98 11.41 -20.71
CA PRO A 377 2.01 11.34 -22.17
C PRO A 377 2.21 12.71 -22.86
N ASP A 378 1.81 13.80 -22.20
CA ASP A 378 2.04 15.18 -22.66
C ASP A 378 3.47 15.69 -22.38
N GLY A 379 4.33 14.85 -21.80
CA GLY A 379 5.71 15.16 -21.46
C GLY A 379 5.91 15.85 -20.11
N VAL A 380 4.84 16.27 -19.41
CA VAL A 380 4.94 16.87 -18.08
C VAL A 380 5.62 15.91 -17.13
N ALA A 381 6.72 16.35 -16.50
CA ALA A 381 7.41 15.55 -15.51
C ALA A 381 6.56 15.41 -14.26
N THR A 382 6.49 14.20 -13.71
CA THR A 382 5.76 13.93 -12.47
C THR A 382 6.68 13.32 -11.44
N GLY A 383 6.45 13.63 -10.17
CA GLY A 383 7.25 13.10 -9.07
C GLY A 383 6.48 13.04 -7.75
N LEU A 384 7.17 12.59 -6.72
CA LEU A 384 6.63 12.44 -5.39
C LEU A 384 7.61 12.94 -4.35
N THR A 385 7.14 13.83 -3.47
CA THR A 385 7.92 14.28 -2.32
C THR A 385 8.06 13.18 -1.26
N ASP A 386 8.96 13.36 -0.34
CA ASP A 386 9.04 12.54 0.88
C ASP A 386 7.79 12.69 1.78
N THR A 387 7.07 13.83 1.68
CA THR A 387 5.77 14.08 2.33
C THR A 387 4.58 13.47 1.57
N TYR A 388 4.82 12.69 0.52
CA TYR A 388 3.80 12.02 -0.31
C TYR A 388 2.92 12.96 -1.14
N LEU A 389 3.38 14.18 -1.42
CA LEU A 389 2.72 15.10 -2.35
C LEU A 389 3.18 14.83 -3.78
N ARG A 390 2.23 14.82 -4.71
CA ARG A 390 2.51 14.80 -6.14
C ARG A 390 3.11 16.14 -6.57
N VAL A 391 4.07 16.06 -7.48
CA VAL A 391 4.75 17.22 -8.04
C VAL A 391 4.73 17.14 -9.56
N TYR A 392 4.57 18.28 -10.19
CA TYR A 392 4.60 18.47 -11.63
C TYR A 392 5.69 19.48 -11.99
N ALA A 393 6.36 19.28 -13.12
CA ALA A 393 7.34 20.22 -13.65
C ALA A 393 7.30 20.24 -15.19
N ALA A 394 7.94 21.24 -15.79
CA ALA A 394 7.97 21.39 -17.24
C ALA A 394 8.54 20.18 -17.96
N PRO A 395 8.09 19.87 -19.18
CA PRO A 395 8.58 18.75 -19.98
C PRO A 395 10.11 18.79 -20.16
N GLY A 396 10.75 17.62 -20.10
CA GLY A 396 12.20 17.45 -20.32
C GLY A 396 13.11 18.06 -19.26
N THR A 397 12.56 18.59 -18.15
CA THR A 397 13.36 19.23 -17.10
C THR A 397 13.82 18.29 -15.98
N ARG A 398 13.31 17.07 -15.96
CA ARG A 398 13.57 16.10 -14.88
C ARG A 398 13.84 14.72 -15.44
N GLU A 399 14.83 14.06 -14.87
CA GLU A 399 15.19 12.70 -15.21
C GLU A 399 14.45 11.71 -14.29
N ARG A 400 13.86 10.68 -14.90
CA ARG A 400 13.18 9.61 -14.19
C ARG A 400 14.11 8.86 -13.23
N ASN A 401 13.58 8.40 -12.11
CA ASN A 401 14.29 7.66 -11.06
C ASN A 401 15.46 8.44 -10.44
N THR A 402 15.37 9.76 -10.43
CA THR A 402 16.29 10.65 -9.71
C THR A 402 15.59 11.36 -8.57
N VAL A 403 16.35 11.71 -7.54
CA VAL A 403 15.86 12.56 -6.44
C VAL A 403 16.56 13.90 -6.53
N THR A 404 15.82 14.97 -6.77
CA THR A 404 16.37 16.33 -6.82
C THR A 404 15.55 17.29 -5.98
N LEU A 405 16.20 18.33 -5.46
CA LEU A 405 15.47 19.44 -4.84
C LEU A 405 14.62 20.18 -5.88
N ALA A 406 13.42 20.54 -5.51
CA ALA A 406 12.50 21.31 -6.33
C ALA A 406 11.82 22.40 -5.49
N HIS A 407 11.74 23.61 -6.04
CA HIS A 407 11.06 24.75 -5.45
C HIS A 407 9.59 24.76 -5.88
N PHE A 408 8.66 24.82 -4.94
CA PHE A 408 7.22 24.78 -5.23
C PHE A 408 6.67 26.19 -5.39
N VAL A 409 6.23 26.52 -6.57
CA VAL A 409 5.77 27.89 -6.92
C VAL A 409 4.25 28.06 -6.84
N SER A 410 3.49 26.98 -7.00
CA SER A 410 2.02 27.03 -6.94
C SER A 410 1.39 25.65 -6.68
N VAL A 411 0.14 25.65 -6.25
CA VAL A 411 -0.71 24.46 -6.31
C VAL A 411 -1.07 24.17 -7.77
N HIS A 412 -1.01 22.92 -8.18
CA HIS A 412 -1.35 22.48 -9.53
C HIS A 412 -2.06 21.12 -9.48
N GLU A 413 -3.24 21.04 -10.06
CA GLU A 413 -4.10 19.84 -10.04
C GLU A 413 -4.25 19.27 -8.61
N ASP A 414 -3.87 18.00 -8.42
CA ASP A 414 -3.88 17.32 -7.13
C ASP A 414 -2.56 17.45 -6.34
N GLY A 415 -1.60 18.25 -6.84
CA GLY A 415 -0.24 18.40 -6.31
C GLY A 415 0.29 19.82 -6.36
N LEU A 416 1.58 19.94 -6.63
CA LEU A 416 2.34 21.19 -6.68
C LEU A 416 3.08 21.34 -8.00
N TRP A 417 3.15 22.55 -8.54
CA TRP A 417 4.04 22.88 -9.65
C TRP A 417 5.41 23.27 -9.12
N ALA A 418 6.44 22.67 -9.67
CA ALA A 418 7.81 22.90 -9.26
C ALA A 418 8.69 23.46 -10.38
N GLU A 419 9.60 24.34 -10.00
CA GLU A 419 10.69 24.84 -10.81
C GLU A 419 12.04 24.33 -10.28
N SER A 420 13.09 24.49 -11.09
CA SER A 420 14.44 24.27 -10.59
C SER A 420 14.75 25.34 -9.54
N PRO A 421 15.43 25.02 -8.44
CA PRO A 421 15.92 26.05 -7.54
C PRO A 421 16.72 27.07 -8.37
N SER A 422 16.39 28.35 -8.22
CA SER A 422 17.25 29.42 -8.74
C SER A 422 18.62 29.27 -8.10
N GLY A 423 19.66 29.08 -8.89
CA GLY A 423 21.04 28.93 -8.43
C GLY A 423 21.56 30.14 -7.64
#